data_09a736262c987f2cb019218501c7d7fc
#
_entry.id   09a736262c987f2cb019218501c7d7fc
#
_cell.length_a   1.000
_cell.length_b   1.000
_cell.length_c   1.000
_cell.angle_alpha   90.00
_cell.angle_beta   90.00
_cell.angle_gamma   90.00
#
_symmetry.space_group_name_H-M   'P 1'
#
loop_
_entity.id
_entity.type
_entity.pdbx_description
1 polymer ?
#
loop_
_entity_poly.entity_id
_entity_poly.type
_entity_poly.pdbx_seq_one_letter_code
_entity_poly.pdbx_strand_id
1 'polypeptide(L)'
;MNGAQKLLLAVLGGLAPNLAVNNGLKPAWVSRDPAVVQAYVNDPLVHDRVTPRLVRFILDGGLQVLQSAGQWKLPTLLLYAGSDRCVAPRGSAAFAQAAPASAVTTQAFPPLFHEIFNEPEQGEVFAALGAWLAQLSARP
;
A
#
# COMPACT_ATOMS: atom_id res chain seq x y z
N MET A 1 -0.76 -10.11 -10.95
CA MET A 1 -1.88 -10.45 -11.86
C MET A 1 -1.41 -11.46 -12.88
N ASN A 2 -2.21 -12.49 -13.12
CA ASN A 2 -1.98 -13.46 -14.20
C ASN A 2 -2.51 -12.93 -15.55
N GLY A 3 -2.23 -13.66 -16.68
CA GLY A 3 -2.63 -13.24 -18.02
C GLY A 3 -4.15 -13.07 -18.21
N ALA A 4 -4.94 -13.96 -17.61
CA ALA A 4 -6.41 -13.90 -17.69
C ALA A 4 -6.96 -12.65 -16.95
N GLN A 5 -6.40 -12.31 -15.80
CA GLN A 5 -6.79 -11.10 -15.07
C GLN A 5 -6.42 -9.82 -15.84
N LYS A 6 -5.28 -9.80 -16.52
CA LYS A 6 -4.89 -8.67 -17.38
C LYS A 6 -5.84 -8.50 -18.57
N LEU A 7 -6.20 -9.61 -19.21
CA LEU A 7 -7.16 -9.59 -20.33
C LEU A 7 -8.53 -9.12 -19.87
N LEU A 8 -9.03 -9.65 -18.76
CA LEU A 8 -10.30 -9.24 -18.18
C LEU A 8 -10.32 -7.74 -17.85
N LEU A 9 -9.25 -7.23 -17.23
CA LEU A 9 -9.11 -5.80 -16.94
C LEU A 9 -9.08 -4.95 -18.22
N ALA A 10 -8.39 -5.40 -19.27
CA ALA A 10 -8.36 -4.70 -20.56
C ALA A 10 -9.73 -4.62 -21.20
N VAL A 11 -10.48 -5.74 -21.25
CA VAL A 11 -11.84 -5.80 -21.82
C VAL A 11 -12.82 -4.97 -21.01
N LEU A 12 -12.90 -5.17 -19.70
CA LEU A 12 -13.81 -4.41 -18.84
C LEU A 12 -13.43 -2.93 -18.78
N GLY A 13 -12.14 -2.62 -18.81
CA GLY A 13 -11.64 -1.24 -18.83
C GLY A 13 -12.03 -0.48 -20.10
N GLY A 14 -12.26 -1.18 -21.22
CA GLY A 14 -12.76 -0.59 -22.46
C GLY A 14 -14.28 -0.49 -22.52
N LEU A 15 -14.98 -1.54 -22.11
CA LEU A 15 -16.44 -1.66 -22.28
C LEU A 15 -17.25 -1.13 -21.08
N ALA A 16 -16.73 -1.31 -19.86
CA ALA A 16 -17.42 -0.96 -18.61
C ALA A 16 -16.45 -0.42 -17.55
N PRO A 17 -15.76 0.69 -17.80
CA PRO A 17 -14.68 1.18 -16.93
C PRO A 17 -15.14 1.54 -15.52
N ASN A 18 -16.40 1.89 -15.35
CA ASN A 18 -16.98 2.31 -14.07
C ASN A 18 -17.84 1.21 -13.40
N LEU A 19 -17.87 -0.01 -13.95
CA LEU A 19 -18.57 -1.13 -13.33
C LEU A 19 -17.89 -1.52 -12.02
N ALA A 20 -18.58 -1.37 -10.90
CA ALA A 20 -18.08 -1.76 -9.59
C ALA A 20 -18.19 -3.28 -9.41
N VAL A 21 -17.06 -3.93 -9.23
CA VAL A 21 -16.93 -5.38 -8.99
C VAL A 21 -16.28 -5.64 -7.62
N ASN A 22 -16.43 -6.86 -7.11
CA ASN A 22 -15.75 -7.26 -5.88
C ASN A 22 -14.23 -7.22 -6.08
N ASN A 23 -13.50 -6.62 -5.12
CA ASN A 23 -12.04 -6.47 -5.18
C ASN A 23 -11.28 -7.77 -4.89
N GLY A 24 -11.93 -8.79 -4.35
CA GLY A 24 -11.34 -10.10 -4.03
C GLY A 24 -10.44 -10.10 -2.80
N LEU A 25 -10.35 -9.00 -2.05
CA LEU A 25 -9.58 -8.94 -0.81
C LEU A 25 -10.35 -9.62 0.32
N LYS A 26 -9.60 -10.30 1.20
CA LYS A 26 -10.18 -10.95 2.39
C LYS A 26 -9.96 -10.04 3.59
N PRO A 27 -10.97 -9.77 4.42
CA PRO A 27 -10.81 -8.95 5.63
C PRO A 27 -9.67 -9.41 6.54
N ALA A 28 -9.46 -10.72 6.67
CA ALA A 28 -8.35 -11.29 7.45
C ALA A 28 -6.94 -10.97 6.91
N TRP A 29 -6.82 -10.23 5.82
CA TRP A 29 -5.54 -9.79 5.28
C TRP A 29 -5.15 -8.39 5.75
N VAL A 30 -6.08 -7.64 6.35
CA VAL A 30 -5.81 -6.25 6.78
C VAL A 30 -4.95 -6.22 8.05
N SER A 31 -5.20 -7.11 9.01
CA SER A 31 -4.44 -7.22 10.26
C SER A 31 -4.40 -8.65 10.77
N ARG A 32 -3.41 -8.97 11.62
CA ARG A 32 -3.32 -10.21 12.39
C ARG A 32 -4.17 -10.16 13.67
N ASP A 33 -4.59 -8.95 14.09
CA ASP A 33 -5.48 -8.76 15.23
C ASP A 33 -6.94 -9.06 14.83
N PRO A 34 -7.59 -10.09 15.41
CA PRO A 34 -8.98 -10.40 15.11
C PRO A 34 -9.96 -9.26 15.45
N ALA A 35 -9.65 -8.44 16.45
CA ALA A 35 -10.51 -7.31 16.82
C ALA A 35 -10.50 -6.23 15.74
N VAL A 36 -9.34 -5.95 15.15
CA VAL A 36 -9.20 -5.03 14.00
C VAL A 36 -9.95 -5.58 12.79
N VAL A 37 -9.80 -6.88 12.49
CA VAL A 37 -10.53 -7.52 11.38
C VAL A 37 -12.05 -7.42 11.59
N GLN A 38 -12.52 -7.64 12.81
CA GLN A 38 -13.95 -7.54 13.12
C GLN A 38 -14.45 -6.09 13.01
N ALA A 39 -13.67 -5.11 13.46
CA ALA A 39 -14.00 -3.70 13.31
C ALA A 39 -14.09 -3.31 11.82
N TYR A 40 -13.12 -3.74 11.01
CA TYR A 40 -13.11 -3.54 9.55
C TYR A 40 -14.37 -4.11 8.88
N VAL A 41 -14.80 -5.32 9.26
CA VAL A 41 -16.00 -5.96 8.67
C VAL A 41 -17.28 -5.22 9.07
N ASN A 42 -17.33 -4.67 10.28
CA ASN A 42 -18.51 -3.98 10.83
C ASN A 42 -18.57 -2.49 10.45
N ASP A 43 -17.53 -1.93 9.85
CA ASP A 43 -17.51 -0.51 9.49
C ASP A 43 -18.40 -0.27 8.25
N PRO A 44 -19.47 0.52 8.37
CA PRO A 44 -20.36 0.81 7.25
C PRO A 44 -19.71 1.67 6.15
N LEU A 45 -18.55 2.27 6.41
CA LEU A 45 -17.78 3.03 5.42
C LEU A 45 -16.86 2.15 4.58
N VAL A 46 -16.62 0.92 5.01
CA VAL A 46 -15.81 -0.06 4.27
C VAL A 46 -16.67 -0.79 3.24
N HIS A 47 -16.15 -0.92 2.03
CA HIS A 47 -16.78 -1.71 0.97
C HIS A 47 -15.75 -2.51 0.16
N ASP A 48 -16.20 -3.58 -0.44
CA ASP A 48 -15.39 -4.52 -1.23
C ASP A 48 -15.41 -4.23 -2.74
N ARG A 49 -15.76 -3.02 -3.16
CA ARG A 49 -15.94 -2.67 -4.56
C ARG A 49 -14.75 -1.94 -5.14
N VAL A 50 -14.41 -2.31 -6.37
CA VAL A 50 -13.38 -1.65 -7.17
C VAL A 50 -13.83 -1.58 -8.64
N THR A 51 -13.46 -0.50 -9.34
CA THR A 51 -13.74 -0.39 -10.77
C THR A 51 -12.51 -0.72 -11.62
N PRO A 52 -12.66 -1.21 -12.85
CA PRO A 52 -11.54 -1.42 -13.78
C PRO A 52 -10.71 -0.14 -14.00
N ARG A 53 -11.36 1.01 -14.02
CA ARG A 53 -10.71 2.32 -14.13
C ARG A 53 -9.77 2.58 -12.94
N LEU A 54 -10.23 2.31 -11.70
CA LEU A 54 -9.40 2.48 -10.51
C LEU A 54 -8.23 1.50 -10.48
N VAL A 55 -8.47 0.22 -10.84
CA VAL A 55 -7.38 -0.77 -10.90
C VAL A 55 -6.32 -0.34 -11.91
N ARG A 56 -6.71 0.14 -13.08
CA ARG A 56 -5.77 0.64 -14.09
C ARG A 56 -4.98 1.83 -13.56
N PHE A 57 -5.65 2.81 -12.96
CA PHE A 57 -4.98 3.97 -12.35
C PHE A 57 -3.91 3.57 -11.32
N ILE A 58 -4.25 2.60 -10.44
CA ILE A 58 -3.30 2.10 -9.43
C ILE A 58 -2.08 1.42 -10.09
N LEU A 59 -2.32 0.58 -11.11
CA LEU A 59 -1.25 -0.12 -11.80
C LEU A 59 -0.33 0.82 -12.59
N ASP A 60 -0.91 1.73 -13.34
CA ASP A 60 -0.16 2.69 -14.17
C ASP A 60 0.57 3.69 -13.28
N GLY A 61 -0.09 4.20 -12.23
CA GLY A 61 0.52 5.10 -11.23
C GLY A 61 1.69 4.45 -10.49
N GLY A 62 1.55 3.18 -10.10
CA GLY A 62 2.63 2.43 -9.45
C GLY A 62 3.87 2.28 -10.35
N LEU A 63 3.67 1.98 -11.64
CA LEU A 63 4.75 1.92 -12.62
C LEU A 63 5.42 3.29 -12.80
N GLN A 64 4.63 4.34 -12.93
CA GLN A 64 5.13 5.70 -13.11
C GLN A 64 5.95 6.20 -11.91
N VAL A 65 5.47 5.94 -10.69
CA VAL A 65 6.20 6.25 -9.45
C VAL A 65 7.53 5.50 -9.40
N LEU A 66 7.54 4.22 -9.74
CA LEU A 66 8.76 3.41 -9.74
C LEU A 66 9.77 3.91 -10.79
N GLN A 67 9.32 4.27 -11.99
CA GLN A 67 10.18 4.85 -13.03
C GLN A 67 10.80 6.19 -12.61
N SER A 68 10.10 6.96 -11.80
CA SER A 68 10.54 8.27 -11.31
C SER A 68 11.32 8.19 -10.00
N ALA A 69 11.43 7.02 -9.38
CA ALA A 69 11.98 6.85 -8.03
C ALA A 69 13.41 7.41 -7.89
N GLY A 70 14.28 7.18 -8.87
CA GLY A 70 15.67 7.70 -8.86
C GLY A 70 15.80 9.23 -8.87
N GLN A 71 14.73 9.94 -9.21
CA GLN A 71 14.68 11.40 -9.24
C GLN A 71 13.88 12.00 -8.05
N TRP A 72 13.52 11.15 -7.07
CA TRP A 72 12.70 11.57 -5.93
C TRP A 72 13.45 12.58 -5.05
N LYS A 73 12.82 13.72 -4.78
CA LYS A 73 13.44 14.83 -4.04
C LYS A 73 12.73 15.19 -2.75
N LEU A 74 11.49 14.72 -2.59
CA LEU A 74 10.70 15.06 -1.41
C LEU A 74 11.15 14.25 -0.20
N PRO A 75 11.35 14.87 0.98
CA PRO A 75 11.56 14.14 2.21
C PRO A 75 10.41 13.17 2.45
N THR A 76 10.68 11.89 2.47
CA THR A 76 9.66 10.85 2.53
C THR A 76 10.04 9.78 3.53
N LEU A 77 9.09 9.39 4.38
CA LEU A 77 9.17 8.17 5.18
C LEU A 77 8.31 7.09 4.53
N LEU A 78 8.92 5.99 4.13
CA LEU A 78 8.23 4.82 3.57
C LEU A 78 8.21 3.71 4.61
N LEU A 79 7.05 3.51 5.24
CA LEU A 79 6.79 2.40 6.14
C LEU A 79 5.89 1.39 5.43
N TYR A 80 6.23 0.11 5.47
CA TYR A 80 5.40 -0.90 4.81
C TYR A 80 5.48 -2.27 5.47
N ALA A 81 4.40 -3.00 5.35
CA ALA A 81 4.27 -4.37 5.82
C ALA A 81 5.03 -5.35 4.93
N GLY A 82 5.84 -6.22 5.53
CA GLY A 82 6.57 -7.26 4.79
C GLY A 82 5.71 -8.47 4.44
N SER A 83 4.65 -8.73 5.24
CA SER A 83 3.69 -9.82 5.02
C SER A 83 2.34 -9.33 4.49
N ASP A 84 2.32 -8.17 3.82
CA ASP A 84 1.11 -7.62 3.21
C ASP A 84 0.54 -8.57 2.14
N ARG A 85 -0.75 -8.91 2.31
CA ARG A 85 -1.51 -9.78 1.40
C ARG A 85 -2.48 -9.01 0.50
N CYS A 86 -2.71 -7.73 0.80
CA CYS A 86 -3.55 -6.84 0.00
C CYS A 86 -2.75 -6.18 -1.12
N VAL A 87 -1.55 -5.68 -0.80
CA VAL A 87 -0.63 -5.02 -1.73
C VAL A 87 0.73 -5.70 -1.65
N ALA A 88 1.30 -6.05 -2.79
CA ALA A 88 2.58 -6.78 -2.84
C ALA A 88 3.74 -5.93 -2.29
N PRO A 89 4.42 -6.33 -1.20
CA PRO A 89 5.50 -5.55 -0.56
C PRO A 89 6.68 -5.26 -1.49
N ARG A 90 6.88 -6.10 -2.51
CA ARG A 90 7.95 -5.94 -3.51
C ARG A 90 7.90 -4.59 -4.25
N GLY A 91 6.71 -3.99 -4.38
CA GLY A 91 6.58 -2.66 -5.01
C GLY A 91 7.22 -1.57 -4.15
N SER A 92 6.92 -1.57 -2.85
CA SER A 92 7.53 -0.67 -1.87
C SER A 92 9.04 -0.89 -1.75
N ALA A 93 9.47 -2.16 -1.72
CA ALA A 93 10.89 -2.52 -1.68
C ALA A 93 11.64 -2.03 -2.94
N ALA A 94 11.06 -2.20 -4.13
CA ALA A 94 11.66 -1.74 -5.38
C ALA A 94 11.77 -0.21 -5.44
N PHE A 95 10.76 0.52 -4.96
CA PHE A 95 10.82 1.98 -4.84
C PHE A 95 11.94 2.39 -3.87
N ALA A 96 12.01 1.76 -2.69
CA ALA A 96 13.04 2.04 -1.69
C ALA A 96 14.47 1.84 -2.23
N GLN A 97 14.68 0.80 -3.05
CA GLN A 97 15.98 0.52 -3.67
C GLN A 97 16.35 1.54 -4.75
N ALA A 98 15.37 2.05 -5.49
CA ALA A 98 15.59 2.97 -6.59
C ALA A 98 15.65 4.44 -6.16
N ALA A 99 15.01 4.81 -5.05
CA ALA A 99 14.94 6.17 -4.56
C ALA A 99 16.23 6.59 -3.83
N PRO A 100 16.63 7.88 -3.92
CA PRO A 100 17.80 8.39 -3.20
C PRO A 100 17.63 8.28 -1.67
N ALA A 101 18.61 7.69 -0.98
CA ALA A 101 18.59 7.59 0.48
C ALA A 101 18.64 8.96 1.19
N SER A 102 19.06 10.02 0.48
CA SER A 102 19.01 11.40 0.98
C SER A 102 17.58 11.97 1.06
N ALA A 103 16.64 11.42 0.27
CA ALA A 103 15.26 11.87 0.24
C ALA A 103 14.30 10.87 0.91
N VAL A 104 14.57 9.57 0.81
CA VAL A 104 13.66 8.53 1.29
C VAL A 104 14.27 7.73 2.43
N THR A 105 13.65 7.82 3.60
CA THR A 105 13.91 6.93 4.73
C THR A 105 12.94 5.76 4.64
N THR A 106 13.43 4.53 4.77
CA THR A 106 12.61 3.33 4.59
C THR A 106 12.70 2.41 5.78
N GLN A 107 11.57 1.88 6.22
CA GLN A 107 11.50 0.80 7.19
C GLN A 107 10.42 -0.21 6.79
N ALA A 108 10.84 -1.47 6.63
CA ALA A 108 9.94 -2.60 6.45
C ALA A 108 9.63 -3.25 7.81
N PHE A 109 8.41 -3.72 7.97
CA PHE A 109 7.98 -4.52 9.13
C PHE A 109 7.63 -5.93 8.67
N PRO A 110 8.60 -6.87 8.67
CA PRO A 110 8.44 -8.18 8.04
C PRO A 110 7.23 -8.99 8.48
N PRO A 111 6.85 -9.02 9.78
CA PRO A 111 5.71 -9.84 10.22
C PRO A 111 4.35 -9.18 10.00
N LEU A 112 4.30 -7.84 9.77
CA LEU A 112 3.04 -7.10 9.77
C LEU A 112 2.23 -7.32 8.49
N PHE A 113 0.90 -7.24 8.62
CA PHE A 113 -0.06 -7.23 7.54
C PHE A 113 -0.35 -5.78 7.08
N HIS A 114 -1.34 -5.61 6.23
CA HIS A 114 -1.60 -4.40 5.45
C HIS A 114 -1.71 -3.11 6.29
N GLU A 115 -2.49 -3.16 7.35
CA GLU A 115 -2.75 -2.01 8.22
C GLU A 115 -1.72 -1.94 9.36
N ILE A 116 -0.49 -1.55 9.04
CA ILE A 116 0.64 -1.56 9.98
C ILE A 116 0.38 -0.77 11.27
N PHE A 117 -0.47 0.26 11.21
CA PHE A 117 -0.84 1.07 12.39
C PHE A 117 -1.94 0.44 13.25
N ASN A 118 -2.53 -0.67 12.78
CA ASN A 118 -3.56 -1.44 13.47
C ASN A 118 -3.10 -2.89 13.78
N GLU A 119 -1.80 -3.14 13.66
CA GLU A 119 -1.20 -4.42 14.01
C GLU A 119 -0.85 -4.49 15.51
N PRO A 120 -0.71 -5.68 16.12
CA PRO A 120 -0.32 -5.80 17.53
C PRO A 120 0.96 -5.03 17.88
N GLU A 121 1.91 -4.94 16.97
CA GLU A 121 3.18 -4.23 17.13
C GLU A 121 3.13 -2.77 16.64
N GLN A 122 1.96 -2.17 16.53
CA GLN A 122 1.79 -0.77 16.07
C GLN A 122 2.68 0.24 16.80
N GLY A 123 3.04 -0.05 18.06
CA GLY A 123 3.95 0.80 18.84
C GLY A 123 5.30 1.03 18.16
N GLU A 124 5.85 0.01 17.49
CA GLU A 124 7.10 0.12 16.75
C GLU A 124 6.94 1.02 15.50
N VAL A 125 5.78 0.92 14.84
CA VAL A 125 5.45 1.73 13.67
C VAL A 125 5.31 3.21 14.05
N PHE A 126 4.59 3.50 15.14
CA PHE A 126 4.45 4.85 15.68
C PHE A 126 5.79 5.42 16.18
N ALA A 127 6.65 4.60 16.77
CA ALA A 127 7.98 5.02 17.19
C ALA A 127 8.85 5.43 15.98
N ALA A 128 8.82 4.65 14.89
CA ALA A 128 9.52 4.97 13.65
C ALA A 128 9.02 6.29 13.03
N LEU A 129 7.70 6.47 12.97
CA LEU A 129 7.08 7.70 12.49
C LEU A 129 7.48 8.90 13.34
N GLY A 130 7.38 8.78 14.67
CA GLY A 130 7.73 9.85 15.62
C GLY A 130 9.20 10.26 15.53
N ALA A 131 10.11 9.29 15.44
CA ALA A 131 11.53 9.55 15.28
C ALA A 131 11.83 10.30 13.97
N TRP A 132 11.20 9.92 12.86
CA TRP A 132 11.40 10.61 11.59
C TRP A 132 10.84 12.05 11.61
N LEU A 133 9.65 12.25 12.19
CA LEU A 133 9.05 13.59 12.32
C LEU A 133 9.92 14.52 13.18
N ALA A 134 10.49 14.03 14.28
CA ALA A 134 11.40 14.79 15.12
C ALA A 134 12.66 15.23 14.33
N GLN A 135 13.23 14.34 13.51
CA GLN A 135 14.37 14.67 12.64
C GLN A 135 14.00 15.69 11.55
N LEU A 136 12.79 15.59 10.98
CA LEU A 136 12.32 16.53 9.96
C LEU A 136 12.14 17.93 10.53
N SER A 137 11.58 18.03 11.75
CA SER A 137 11.37 19.31 12.44
C SER A 137 12.67 19.98 12.92
N ALA A 138 13.76 19.21 13.08
CA ALA A 138 15.07 19.72 13.48
C ALA A 138 15.92 20.21 12.28
N ARG A 139 15.46 20.05 11.07
CA ARG A 139 16.16 20.59 9.88
C ARG A 139 15.93 22.09 9.81
N PRO A 140 17.02 22.90 9.66
CA PRO A 140 16.95 24.34 9.57
C PRO A 140 16.22 24.82 8.29
#